data_9ea86c3c33649bbe131003445ca501b5
#
_entry.id   9ea86c3c33649bbe131003445ca501b5
#
_cell.length_a   1.000
_cell.length_b   1.000
_cell.length_c   1.000
_cell.angle_alpha   90.00
_cell.angle_beta   90.00
_cell.angle_gamma   90.00
#
_symmetry.space_group_name_H-M   'P 1'
#
loop_
_entity.id
_entity.type
_entity.pdbx_description
1 polymer ?
#
loop_
_entity_poly.entity_id
_entity_poly.type
_entity_poly.pdbx_seq_one_letter_code
_entity_poly.pdbx_strand_id
1 'polypeptide(L)'
;MKKGNLITHAYPDSIIADEFRTIRSNMKFLTNNPNHRIFLFTSVGSGEGTSTAISNLAVTMAKQNEKVLLIDANLRSPAVQSVFKKEKSLGLTNLLTKDLTWSSVINQTGIGELDILTSGSSIFNPAEIVESAKMQELLKEFKTIYDVILIDSPTILKYTETRLLANYSDGVVLLVGRGKTDLEDVIEAKRVLELAKANVMGVIINEKYK
;
A
#
# COMPACT_ATOMS: atom_id res chain seq x y z
N MET A 1 -15.18 14.46 -7.38
CA MET A 1 -14.59 13.24 -7.98
C MET A 1 -15.23 12.02 -7.31
N LYS A 2 -15.68 11.02 -8.08
CA LYS A 2 -16.19 9.76 -7.52
C LYS A 2 -15.05 9.05 -6.78
N LYS A 3 -15.32 8.53 -5.56
CA LYS A 3 -14.37 7.71 -4.79
C LYS A 3 -13.81 6.58 -5.67
N GLY A 4 -12.47 6.44 -5.72
CA GLY A 4 -11.82 5.30 -6.31
C GLY A 4 -11.47 5.37 -7.80
N ASN A 5 -11.28 6.55 -8.38
CA ASN A 5 -10.84 6.62 -9.77
C ASN A 5 -9.33 6.40 -9.89
N LEU A 6 -8.93 5.45 -10.75
CA LEU A 6 -7.56 5.28 -11.22
C LEU A 6 -7.24 6.37 -12.27
N ILE A 7 -6.93 7.58 -11.79
CA ILE A 7 -6.69 8.76 -12.65
C ILE A 7 -5.51 8.52 -13.57
N THR A 8 -4.44 7.90 -13.07
CA THR A 8 -3.23 7.56 -13.83
C THR A 8 -3.48 6.55 -14.94
N HIS A 9 -4.58 5.80 -14.86
CA HIS A 9 -5.04 4.92 -15.92
C HIS A 9 -5.99 5.62 -16.88
N ALA A 10 -7.01 6.31 -16.35
CA ALA A 10 -8.11 6.91 -17.12
C ALA A 10 -7.70 8.21 -17.82
N TYR A 11 -6.80 8.99 -17.22
CA TYR A 11 -6.35 10.31 -17.70
C TYR A 11 -4.83 10.41 -17.58
N PRO A 12 -4.06 9.66 -18.41
CA PRO A 12 -2.61 9.57 -18.27
C PRO A 12 -1.87 10.90 -18.49
N ASP A 13 -2.48 11.85 -19.20
CA ASP A 13 -1.89 13.17 -19.51
C ASP A 13 -2.35 14.27 -18.53
N SER A 14 -2.99 13.90 -17.43
CA SER A 14 -3.42 14.87 -16.41
C SER A 14 -2.26 15.29 -15.52
N ILE A 15 -2.36 16.51 -14.96
CA ILE A 15 -1.41 17.02 -13.96
C ILE A 15 -1.26 16.04 -12.78
N ILE A 16 -2.36 15.43 -12.34
CA ILE A 16 -2.34 14.43 -11.26
C ILE A 16 -1.50 13.20 -11.67
N ALA A 17 -1.60 12.76 -12.93
CA ALA A 17 -0.77 11.65 -13.41
C ALA A 17 0.72 12.03 -13.42
N ASP A 18 1.06 13.28 -13.73
CA ASP A 18 2.44 13.79 -13.66
C ASP A 18 2.96 13.83 -12.22
N GLU A 19 2.13 14.21 -11.25
CA GLU A 19 2.48 14.15 -9.84
C GLU A 19 2.84 12.71 -9.41
N PHE A 20 2.06 11.70 -9.81
CA PHE A 20 2.39 10.30 -9.54
C PHE A 20 3.66 9.81 -10.25
N ARG A 21 3.98 10.30 -11.44
CA ARG A 21 5.27 10.04 -12.10
C ARG A 21 6.43 10.63 -11.30
N THR A 22 6.24 11.82 -10.74
CA THR A 22 7.22 12.47 -9.87
C THR A 22 7.43 11.67 -8.57
N ILE A 23 6.34 11.23 -7.91
CA ILE A 23 6.41 10.38 -6.72
C ILE A 23 7.18 9.10 -7.02
N ARG A 24 6.86 8.41 -8.14
CA ARG A 24 7.58 7.20 -8.58
C ARG A 24 9.08 7.47 -8.76
N SER A 25 9.45 8.56 -9.42
CA SER A 25 10.85 8.93 -9.65
C SER A 25 11.58 9.20 -8.34
N ASN A 26 10.94 9.90 -7.41
CA ASN A 26 11.48 10.16 -6.08
C ASN A 26 11.69 8.86 -5.29
N MET A 27 10.75 7.92 -5.35
CA MET A 27 10.92 6.62 -4.71
C MET A 27 12.12 5.85 -5.28
N LYS A 28 12.32 5.89 -6.61
CA LYS A 28 13.50 5.26 -7.24
C LYS A 28 14.81 5.88 -6.76
N PHE A 29 14.88 7.21 -6.60
CA PHE A 29 16.07 7.88 -6.07
C PHE A 29 16.33 7.56 -4.59
N LEU A 30 15.30 7.39 -3.79
CA LEU A 30 15.41 7.06 -2.38
C LEU A 30 15.75 5.58 -2.13
N THR A 31 15.52 4.72 -3.10
CA THR A 31 15.78 3.28 -3.03
C THR A 31 17.06 2.88 -3.76
N ASN A 32 18.21 3.39 -3.35
CA ASN A 32 19.52 3.03 -3.93
C ASN A 32 19.90 1.56 -3.77
N ASN A 33 19.13 0.78 -3.02
CA ASN A 33 19.37 -0.64 -2.80
C ASN A 33 18.40 -1.48 -3.65
N PRO A 34 18.89 -2.27 -4.63
CA PRO A 34 18.03 -3.10 -5.49
C PRO A 34 17.26 -4.19 -4.73
N ASN A 35 17.63 -4.45 -3.47
CA ASN A 35 16.92 -5.38 -2.60
C ASN A 35 15.75 -4.74 -1.85
N HIS A 36 15.61 -3.41 -1.87
CA HIS A 36 14.48 -2.71 -1.28
C HIS A 36 13.30 -2.74 -2.24
N ARG A 37 12.35 -3.63 -1.99
CA ARG A 37 11.20 -3.90 -2.86
C ARG A 37 9.85 -3.77 -2.18
N ILE A 38 9.81 -3.78 -0.83
CA ILE A 38 8.57 -3.71 -0.04
C ILE A 38 8.39 -2.31 0.51
N PHE A 39 7.32 -1.63 0.11
CA PHE A 39 6.99 -0.27 0.55
C PHE A 39 5.61 -0.24 1.19
N LEU A 40 5.56 0.17 2.45
CA LEU A 40 4.32 0.40 3.18
C LEU A 40 3.81 1.81 2.95
N PHE A 41 2.53 1.93 2.67
CA PHE A 41 1.81 3.19 2.65
C PHE A 41 0.81 3.22 3.79
N THR A 42 0.95 4.21 4.65
CA THR A 42 0.04 4.45 5.78
C THR A 42 -0.30 5.93 5.87
N SER A 43 -1.28 6.27 6.67
CA SER A 43 -1.67 7.65 6.93
C SER A 43 -1.70 7.95 8.42
N VAL A 44 -1.66 9.25 8.75
CA VAL A 44 -1.84 9.72 10.12
C VAL A 44 -3.29 9.57 10.52
N GLY A 45 -4.21 10.13 9.74
CA GLY A 45 -5.64 10.11 9.98
C GLY A 45 -6.44 9.23 9.00
N SER A 46 -7.66 8.89 9.38
CA SER A 46 -8.56 8.11 8.50
C SER A 46 -9.04 8.94 7.31
N GLY A 47 -9.13 8.30 6.14
CA GLY A 47 -9.68 8.92 4.93
C GLY A 47 -8.80 10.01 4.32
N GLU A 48 -7.48 9.91 4.50
CA GLU A 48 -6.49 10.78 3.85
C GLU A 48 -6.15 10.35 2.42
N GLY A 49 -6.73 9.24 1.95
CA GLY A 49 -6.65 8.82 0.55
C GLY A 49 -5.55 7.82 0.26
N THR A 50 -5.00 7.13 1.27
CA THR A 50 -3.91 6.16 1.14
C THR A 50 -4.16 5.14 0.04
N SER A 51 -5.28 4.40 0.12
CA SER A 51 -5.62 3.36 -0.86
C SER A 51 -5.76 3.91 -2.29
N THR A 52 -6.25 5.14 -2.44
CA THR A 52 -6.37 5.78 -3.76
C THR A 52 -4.99 6.20 -4.29
N ALA A 53 -4.16 6.78 -3.44
CA ALA A 53 -2.82 7.23 -3.82
C ALA A 53 -1.92 6.04 -4.20
N ILE A 54 -1.85 5.01 -3.35
CA ILE A 54 -1.04 3.82 -3.61
C ILE A 54 -1.49 3.07 -4.86
N SER A 55 -2.81 3.00 -5.13
CA SER A 55 -3.35 2.36 -6.34
C SER A 55 -2.94 3.10 -7.61
N ASN A 56 -2.98 4.44 -7.61
CA ASN A 56 -2.53 5.25 -8.73
C ASN A 56 -1.02 5.16 -8.95
N LEU A 57 -0.24 5.10 -7.88
CA LEU A 57 1.19 4.89 -7.95
C LEU A 57 1.54 3.50 -8.51
N ALA A 58 0.85 2.44 -8.04
CA ALA A 58 1.01 1.08 -8.55
C ALA A 58 0.79 1.01 -10.07
N VAL A 59 -0.27 1.64 -10.56
CA VAL A 59 -0.54 1.76 -12.01
C VAL A 59 0.60 2.48 -12.73
N THR A 60 1.14 3.56 -12.14
CA THR A 60 2.22 4.35 -12.75
C THR A 60 3.53 3.58 -12.84
N MET A 61 3.82 2.72 -11.85
CA MET A 61 4.98 1.82 -11.86
C MET A 61 4.81 0.70 -12.90
N ALA A 62 3.69 -0.01 -12.86
CA ALA A 62 3.42 -1.14 -13.74
C ALA A 62 3.41 -0.77 -15.24
N LYS A 63 3.00 0.45 -15.58
CA LYS A 63 3.08 0.98 -16.96
C LYS A 63 4.52 1.22 -17.47
N GLN A 64 5.52 1.07 -16.60
CA GLN A 64 6.95 1.16 -16.95
C GLN A 64 7.64 -0.22 -16.92
N ASN A 65 6.86 -1.28 -17.17
CA ASN A 65 7.32 -2.67 -17.20
C ASN A 65 7.91 -3.17 -15.85
N GLU A 66 7.55 -2.52 -14.72
CA GLU A 66 7.85 -3.07 -13.41
C GLU A 66 6.77 -4.08 -13.04
N LYS A 67 7.17 -5.26 -12.58
CA LYS A 67 6.26 -6.25 -11.99
C LYS A 67 5.85 -5.77 -10.60
N VAL A 68 4.62 -5.31 -10.47
CA VAL A 68 4.10 -4.70 -9.24
C VAL A 68 3.04 -5.57 -8.59
N LEU A 69 3.19 -5.83 -7.29
CA LEU A 69 2.13 -6.39 -6.45
C LEU A 69 1.61 -5.31 -5.50
N LEU A 70 0.31 -5.04 -5.56
CA LEU A 70 -0.38 -4.20 -4.58
C LEU A 70 -1.16 -5.07 -3.59
N ILE A 71 -0.79 -5.02 -2.32
CA ILE A 71 -1.43 -5.80 -1.23
C ILE A 71 -2.35 -4.88 -0.42
N ASP A 72 -3.63 -5.22 -0.31
CA ASP A 72 -4.56 -4.58 0.61
C ASP A 72 -4.44 -5.22 2.00
N ALA A 73 -3.56 -4.67 2.82
CA ALA A 73 -3.40 -5.04 4.22
C ALA A 73 -4.20 -4.13 5.17
N ASN A 74 -5.04 -3.25 4.65
CA ASN A 74 -6.01 -2.49 5.44
C ASN A 74 -7.23 -3.37 5.78
N LEU A 75 -7.01 -4.37 6.61
CA LEU A 75 -8.02 -5.37 6.97
C LEU A 75 -9.20 -4.80 7.75
N ARG A 76 -9.08 -3.54 8.24
CA ARG A 76 -10.15 -2.83 8.97
C ARG A 76 -11.14 -2.14 8.04
N SER A 77 -10.63 -1.57 6.94
CA SER A 77 -11.42 -0.83 5.96
C SER A 77 -10.82 -1.01 4.57
N PRO A 78 -10.89 -2.23 4.01
CA PRO A 78 -10.28 -2.54 2.72
C PRO A 78 -10.91 -1.73 1.60
N ALA A 79 -10.07 -1.21 0.69
CA ALA A 79 -10.52 -0.33 -0.36
C ALA A 79 -9.93 -0.64 -1.75
N VAL A 80 -8.79 -1.32 -1.83
CA VAL A 80 -8.12 -1.63 -3.12
C VAL A 80 -9.06 -2.37 -4.06
N GLN A 81 -9.78 -3.37 -3.55
CA GLN A 81 -10.78 -4.12 -4.30
C GLN A 81 -11.81 -3.20 -4.99
N SER A 82 -12.34 -2.22 -4.26
CA SER A 82 -13.31 -1.27 -4.81
C SER A 82 -12.70 -0.31 -5.83
N VAL A 83 -11.43 0.10 -5.63
CA VAL A 83 -10.69 0.96 -6.56
C VAL A 83 -10.51 0.26 -7.91
N PHE A 84 -10.17 -1.02 -7.90
CA PHE A 84 -9.98 -1.83 -9.11
C PHE A 84 -11.27 -2.49 -9.62
N LYS A 85 -12.43 -2.22 -9.00
CA LYS A 85 -13.73 -2.77 -9.37
C LYS A 85 -13.75 -4.31 -9.45
N LYS A 86 -13.00 -4.98 -8.57
CA LYS A 86 -12.99 -6.44 -8.48
C LYS A 86 -14.11 -6.90 -7.54
N GLU A 87 -14.65 -8.09 -7.80
CA GLU A 87 -15.61 -8.72 -6.91
C GLU A 87 -14.95 -9.20 -5.61
N LYS A 88 -15.75 -9.40 -4.57
CA LYS A 88 -15.25 -9.98 -3.31
C LYS A 88 -14.73 -11.39 -3.57
N SER A 89 -13.47 -11.60 -3.27
CA SER A 89 -12.76 -12.86 -3.49
C SER A 89 -11.92 -13.24 -2.27
N LEU A 90 -11.34 -14.41 -2.32
CA LEU A 90 -10.28 -14.79 -1.39
C LEU A 90 -9.11 -13.79 -1.53
N GLY A 91 -8.38 -13.57 -0.44
CA GLY A 91 -7.27 -12.62 -0.43
C GLY A 91 -6.28 -12.90 0.70
N LEU A 92 -5.60 -11.86 1.17
CA LEU A 92 -4.52 -11.94 2.16
C LEU A 92 -4.92 -12.71 3.42
N THR A 93 -6.07 -12.39 4.03
CA THR A 93 -6.52 -13.10 5.24
C THR A 93 -6.74 -14.58 5.02
N ASN A 94 -7.23 -14.96 3.83
CA ASN A 94 -7.45 -16.35 3.48
C ASN A 94 -6.13 -17.09 3.25
N LEU A 95 -5.14 -16.45 2.63
CA LEU A 95 -3.78 -17.00 2.50
C LEU A 95 -3.15 -17.27 3.86
N LEU A 96 -3.28 -16.32 4.78
CA LEU A 96 -2.64 -16.41 6.09
C LEU A 96 -3.32 -17.41 7.02
N THR A 97 -4.63 -17.69 6.84
CA THR A 97 -5.40 -18.55 7.75
C THR A 97 -5.76 -19.93 7.18
N LYS A 98 -5.61 -20.12 5.88
CA LYS A 98 -5.95 -21.38 5.21
C LYS A 98 -4.73 -21.92 4.46
N ASP A 99 -4.79 -23.18 4.09
CA ASP A 99 -3.79 -23.80 3.21
C ASP A 99 -4.15 -23.52 1.75
N LEU A 100 -3.74 -22.36 1.27
CA LEU A 100 -3.97 -21.89 -0.10
C LEU A 100 -2.63 -21.46 -0.72
N THR A 101 -2.51 -21.67 -2.02
CA THR A 101 -1.41 -21.12 -2.80
C THR A 101 -1.72 -19.66 -3.15
N TRP A 102 -0.71 -18.80 -3.11
CA TRP A 102 -0.88 -17.37 -3.43
C TRP A 102 -1.40 -17.17 -4.88
N SER A 103 -1.03 -18.04 -5.81
CA SER A 103 -1.49 -18.00 -7.21
C SER A 103 -3.02 -18.13 -7.35
N SER A 104 -3.69 -18.76 -6.38
CA SER A 104 -5.14 -18.92 -6.39
C SER A 104 -5.92 -17.68 -5.94
N VAL A 105 -5.25 -16.69 -5.35
CA VAL A 105 -5.88 -15.50 -4.73
C VAL A 105 -5.39 -14.17 -5.31
N ILE A 106 -4.29 -14.17 -6.04
CA ILE A 106 -3.81 -12.99 -6.75
C ILE A 106 -4.70 -12.70 -7.94
N ASN A 107 -5.05 -11.43 -8.11
CA ASN A 107 -5.89 -10.95 -9.19
C ASN A 107 -5.08 -10.10 -10.16
N GLN A 108 -4.97 -10.54 -11.41
CA GLN A 108 -4.42 -9.73 -12.48
C GLN A 108 -5.36 -8.56 -12.79
N THR A 109 -4.80 -7.36 -12.92
CA THR A 109 -5.59 -6.16 -13.20
C THR A 109 -5.82 -5.93 -14.70
N GLY A 110 -4.92 -6.42 -15.55
CA GLY A 110 -4.86 -6.11 -16.98
C GLY A 110 -4.27 -4.72 -17.26
N ILE A 111 -3.64 -4.07 -16.26
CA ILE A 111 -3.00 -2.75 -16.40
C ILE A 111 -1.48 -2.91 -16.24
N GLY A 112 -0.75 -2.98 -17.34
CA GLY A 112 0.68 -3.28 -17.30
C GLY A 112 0.94 -4.59 -16.55
N GLU A 113 2.04 -4.67 -15.83
CA GLU A 113 2.42 -5.82 -14.99
C GLU A 113 1.94 -5.63 -13.53
N LEU A 114 0.67 -5.20 -13.34
CA LEU A 114 0.08 -4.97 -12.02
C LEU A 114 -0.84 -6.10 -11.59
N ASP A 115 -0.44 -6.76 -10.52
CA ASP A 115 -1.28 -7.70 -9.77
C ASP A 115 -1.76 -7.10 -8.46
N ILE A 116 -2.92 -7.54 -7.97
CA ILE A 116 -3.46 -7.14 -6.67
C ILE A 116 -3.77 -8.36 -5.81
N LEU A 117 -3.42 -8.26 -4.53
CA LEU A 117 -3.84 -9.16 -3.48
C LEU A 117 -4.82 -8.40 -2.58
N THR A 118 -6.10 -8.70 -2.71
CA THR A 118 -7.16 -8.07 -1.90
C THR A 118 -7.06 -8.51 -0.44
N SER A 119 -7.75 -7.82 0.47
CA SER A 119 -7.76 -8.16 1.90
C SER A 119 -8.32 -9.55 2.20
N GLY A 120 -9.27 -10.03 1.40
CA GLY A 120 -9.97 -11.29 1.62
C GLY A 120 -11.12 -11.18 2.63
N SER A 121 -11.35 -12.24 3.40
CA SER A 121 -12.43 -12.31 4.38
C SER A 121 -12.16 -11.42 5.59
N SER A 122 -13.23 -10.85 6.17
CA SER A 122 -13.13 -10.10 7.42
C SER A 122 -12.66 -11.01 8.56
N ILE A 123 -11.83 -10.47 9.45
CA ILE A 123 -11.25 -11.19 10.59
C ILE A 123 -11.38 -10.38 11.88
N PHE A 124 -11.38 -11.07 13.01
CA PHE A 124 -11.56 -10.45 14.34
C PHE A 124 -10.28 -9.74 14.80
N ASN A 125 -9.10 -10.37 14.67
CA ASN A 125 -7.83 -9.86 15.15
C ASN A 125 -6.78 -9.73 14.02
N PRO A 126 -6.76 -8.61 13.27
CA PRO A 126 -5.80 -8.40 12.19
C PRO A 126 -4.35 -8.44 12.62
N ALA A 127 -4.03 -7.92 13.83
CA ALA A 127 -2.65 -7.82 14.29
C ALA A 127 -1.99 -9.20 14.44
N GLU A 128 -2.66 -10.19 15.05
CA GLU A 128 -2.14 -11.55 15.20
C GLU A 128 -1.84 -12.22 13.85
N ILE A 129 -2.72 -11.99 12.88
CA ILE A 129 -2.57 -12.60 11.55
C ILE A 129 -1.40 -11.97 10.79
N VAL A 130 -1.24 -10.66 10.88
CA VAL A 130 -0.11 -9.93 10.28
C VAL A 130 1.22 -10.29 10.98
N GLU A 131 1.21 -10.54 12.29
CA GLU A 131 2.40 -10.93 13.05
C GLU A 131 2.90 -12.36 12.74
N SER A 132 2.08 -13.17 12.09
CA SER A 132 2.40 -14.57 11.81
C SER A 132 3.68 -14.77 11.00
N ALA A 133 4.39 -15.86 11.25
CA ALA A 133 5.56 -16.27 10.44
C ALA A 133 5.18 -16.41 8.95
N LYS A 134 3.96 -16.87 8.67
CA LYS A 134 3.45 -17.02 7.31
C LYS A 134 3.39 -15.71 6.53
N MET A 135 3.10 -14.58 7.19
CA MET A 135 3.15 -13.25 6.55
C MET A 135 4.56 -12.89 6.09
N GLN A 136 5.56 -13.14 6.93
CA GLN A 136 6.95 -12.86 6.59
C GLN A 136 7.48 -13.78 5.48
N GLU A 137 7.12 -15.07 5.52
CA GLU A 137 7.44 -16.03 4.46
C GLU A 137 6.84 -15.62 3.12
N LEU A 138 5.56 -15.22 3.13
CA LEU A 138 4.85 -14.74 1.95
C LEU A 138 5.52 -13.50 1.33
N LEU A 139 5.91 -12.53 2.15
CA LEU A 139 6.61 -11.33 1.68
C LEU A 139 7.99 -11.67 1.09
N LYS A 140 8.72 -12.63 1.69
CA LYS A 140 10.00 -13.12 1.13
C LYS A 140 9.80 -13.80 -0.22
N GLU A 141 8.77 -14.62 -0.35
CA GLU A 141 8.44 -15.29 -1.61
C GLU A 141 8.09 -14.25 -2.69
N PHE A 142 7.23 -13.27 -2.39
CA PHE A 142 6.87 -12.21 -3.32
C PHE A 142 8.07 -11.37 -3.78
N LYS A 143 9.07 -11.15 -2.94
CA LYS A 143 10.33 -10.48 -3.35
C LYS A 143 11.07 -11.21 -4.47
N THR A 144 10.84 -12.50 -4.66
CA THR A 144 11.47 -13.27 -5.74
C THR A 144 10.72 -13.14 -7.08
N ILE A 145 9.47 -12.67 -7.05
CA ILE A 145 8.55 -12.66 -8.17
C ILE A 145 8.31 -11.25 -8.71
N TYR A 146 8.19 -10.28 -7.79
CA TYR A 146 7.83 -8.89 -8.08
C TYR A 146 9.02 -7.95 -7.90
N ASP A 147 9.11 -6.96 -8.78
CA ASP A 147 10.11 -5.90 -8.68
C ASP A 147 9.77 -4.93 -7.56
N VAL A 148 8.47 -4.66 -7.38
CA VAL A 148 7.95 -3.75 -6.36
C VAL A 148 6.72 -4.36 -5.68
N ILE A 149 6.69 -4.32 -4.35
CA ILE A 149 5.56 -4.71 -3.52
C ILE A 149 5.09 -3.48 -2.76
N LEU A 150 3.85 -3.07 -3.01
CA LEU A 150 3.21 -1.94 -2.35
C LEU A 150 2.17 -2.47 -1.36
N ILE A 151 2.23 -2.04 -0.10
CA ILE A 151 1.31 -2.48 0.95
C ILE A 151 0.45 -1.31 1.39
N ASP A 152 -0.85 -1.39 1.16
CA ASP A 152 -1.85 -0.47 1.71
C ASP A 152 -2.19 -0.88 3.14
N SER A 153 -2.04 0.02 4.10
CA SER A 153 -2.29 -0.27 5.52
C SER A 153 -3.24 0.73 6.17
N PRO A 154 -3.83 0.37 7.32
CA PRO A 154 -4.60 1.32 8.11
C PRO A 154 -3.72 2.43 8.71
N THR A 155 -4.34 3.37 9.44
CA THR A 155 -3.64 4.52 10.05
C THR A 155 -2.64 4.08 11.12
N ILE A 156 -1.44 4.67 11.10
CA ILE A 156 -0.32 4.30 11.98
C ILE A 156 -0.58 4.57 13.45
N LEU A 157 -1.28 5.65 13.79
CA LEU A 157 -1.53 6.01 15.18
C LEU A 157 -2.53 5.09 15.87
N LYS A 158 -3.44 4.47 15.10
CA LYS A 158 -4.58 3.75 15.66
C LYS A 158 -4.37 2.24 15.74
N TYR A 159 -3.58 1.64 14.82
CA TYR A 159 -3.59 0.20 14.63
C TYR A 159 -2.19 -0.43 14.71
N THR A 160 -2.09 -1.48 15.53
CA THR A 160 -0.82 -2.19 15.80
C THR A 160 -0.32 -2.93 14.55
N GLU A 161 -1.21 -3.51 13.77
CA GLU A 161 -0.84 -4.22 12.53
C GLU A 161 -0.04 -3.35 11.56
N THR A 162 -0.28 -2.04 11.53
CA THR A 162 0.49 -1.12 10.71
C THR A 162 1.93 -0.99 11.17
N ARG A 163 2.19 -1.01 12.49
CA ARG A 163 3.54 -0.97 13.05
C ARG A 163 4.33 -2.24 12.74
N LEU A 164 3.66 -3.39 12.75
CA LEU A 164 4.25 -4.67 12.36
C LEU A 164 4.63 -4.67 10.87
N LEU A 165 3.70 -4.23 10.00
CA LEU A 165 3.96 -4.12 8.56
C LEU A 165 5.08 -3.12 8.26
N ALA A 166 5.17 -2.02 9.01
CA ALA A 166 6.23 -1.04 8.86
C ALA A 166 7.62 -1.62 9.16
N ASN A 167 7.72 -2.51 10.17
CA ASN A 167 8.95 -3.23 10.49
C ASN A 167 9.35 -4.27 9.43
N TYR A 168 8.38 -4.85 8.71
CA TYR A 168 8.64 -5.83 7.64
C TYR A 168 8.95 -5.17 6.28
N SER A 169 8.77 -3.87 6.18
CA SER A 169 8.92 -3.12 4.93
C SER A 169 10.33 -2.51 4.80
N ASP A 170 10.82 -2.41 3.57
CA ASP A 170 12.11 -1.78 3.27
C ASP A 170 12.02 -0.24 3.37
N GLY A 171 10.80 0.30 3.21
CA GLY A 171 10.52 1.72 3.36
C GLY A 171 9.05 2.02 3.64
N VAL A 172 8.81 3.12 4.32
CA VAL A 172 7.47 3.60 4.67
C VAL A 172 7.24 4.99 4.08
N VAL A 173 6.10 5.15 3.41
CA VAL A 173 5.60 6.44 2.92
C VAL A 173 4.39 6.84 3.74
N LEU A 174 4.45 8.01 4.37
CA LEU A 174 3.37 8.54 5.20
C LEU A 174 2.49 9.48 4.38
N LEU A 175 1.19 9.25 4.36
CA LEU A 175 0.23 10.17 3.77
C LEU A 175 -0.32 11.13 4.82
N VAL A 176 -0.45 12.39 4.43
CA VAL A 176 -0.97 13.49 5.25
C VAL A 176 -2.00 14.26 4.45
N GLY A 177 -3.18 14.46 5.01
CA GLY A 177 -4.23 15.25 4.39
C GLY A 177 -4.00 16.75 4.59
N ARG A 178 -3.79 17.52 3.51
CA ARG A 178 -3.65 18.98 3.61
C ARG A 178 -4.88 19.63 4.24
N GLY A 179 -4.66 20.46 5.27
CA GLY A 179 -5.75 21.14 5.99
C GLY A 179 -6.68 20.21 6.78
N LYS A 180 -6.24 18.95 7.03
CA LYS A 180 -7.01 17.94 7.77
C LYS A 180 -6.21 17.32 8.91
N THR A 181 -4.92 17.15 8.72
CA THR A 181 -4.03 16.49 9.68
C THR A 181 -3.27 17.54 10.47
N ASP A 182 -3.31 17.44 11.79
CA ASP A 182 -2.58 18.33 12.67
C ASP A 182 -1.09 17.96 12.71
N LEU A 183 -0.22 18.97 12.86
CA LEU A 183 1.23 18.77 12.87
C LEU A 183 1.67 17.87 14.05
N GLU A 184 1.01 17.99 15.19
CA GLU A 184 1.29 17.17 16.38
C GLU A 184 1.08 15.69 16.08
N ASP A 185 0.01 15.35 15.37
CA ASP A 185 -0.27 13.97 14.94
C ASP A 185 0.78 13.45 13.95
N VAL A 186 1.28 14.30 13.06
CA VAL A 186 2.37 13.94 12.13
C VAL A 186 3.66 13.63 12.89
N ILE A 187 4.00 14.45 13.90
CA ILE A 187 5.17 14.23 14.76
C ILE A 187 5.03 12.91 15.54
N GLU A 188 3.85 12.64 16.11
CA GLU A 188 3.61 11.40 16.83
C GLU A 188 3.63 10.18 15.89
N ALA A 189 3.09 10.29 14.68
CA ALA A 189 3.16 9.24 13.67
C ALA A 189 4.62 8.89 13.30
N LYS A 190 5.46 9.91 13.13
CA LYS A 190 6.89 9.73 12.90
C LYS A 190 7.55 8.99 14.08
N ARG A 191 7.29 9.42 15.31
CA ARG A 191 7.81 8.78 16.52
C ARG A 191 7.40 7.30 16.62
N VAL A 192 6.15 7.00 16.33
CA VAL A 192 5.64 5.61 16.33
C VAL A 192 6.33 4.76 15.28
N LEU A 193 6.60 5.31 14.10
CA LEU A 193 7.35 4.63 13.04
C LEU A 193 8.83 4.40 13.44
N GLU A 194 9.46 5.36 14.08
CA GLU A 194 10.83 5.23 14.62
C GLU A 194 10.90 4.12 15.68
N LEU A 195 9.93 4.05 16.60
CA LEU A 195 9.83 2.96 17.59
C LEU A 195 9.62 1.59 16.95
N ALA A 196 8.90 1.52 15.83
CA ALA A 196 8.76 0.31 15.03
C ALA A 196 10.02 -0.03 14.21
N LYS A 197 11.10 0.78 14.31
CA LYS A 197 12.34 0.66 13.52
C LYS A 197 12.07 0.73 12.00
N ALA A 198 11.06 1.47 11.61
CA ALA A 198 10.68 1.65 10.23
C ALA A 198 11.57 2.68 9.54
N ASN A 199 11.94 2.42 8.29
CA ASN A 199 12.65 3.38 7.44
C ASN A 199 11.65 4.34 6.78
N VAL A 200 11.44 5.52 7.35
CA VAL A 200 10.53 6.54 6.78
C VAL A 200 11.21 7.20 5.58
N MET A 201 10.74 6.90 4.38
CA MET A 201 11.28 7.42 3.13
C MET A 201 10.83 8.86 2.83
N GLY A 202 9.61 9.21 3.24
CA GLY A 202 9.06 10.53 2.98
C GLY A 202 7.57 10.64 3.29
N VAL A 203 7.04 11.80 2.95
CA VAL A 203 5.64 12.16 3.16
C VAL A 203 4.99 12.55 1.84
N ILE A 204 3.79 12.06 1.57
CA ILE A 204 2.93 12.54 0.48
C ILE A 204 1.84 13.41 1.10
N ILE A 205 1.79 14.68 0.69
CA ILE A 205 0.72 15.59 1.09
C ILE A 205 -0.41 15.45 0.07
N ASN A 206 -1.55 14.93 0.51
CA ASN A 206 -2.71 14.73 -0.34
C ASN A 206 -3.73 15.85 -0.13
N GLU A 207 -4.08 16.52 -1.22
CA GLU A 207 -5.08 17.57 -1.23
C GLU A 207 -6.30 17.12 -2.05
N LYS A 208 -7.49 17.31 -1.49
CA LYS A 208 -8.71 17.15 -2.29
C LYS A 208 -8.94 18.45 -3.06
N TYR A 209 -8.78 18.42 -4.36
CA TYR A 209 -9.31 19.49 -5.21
C TYR A 209 -10.84 19.59 -5.01
N LYS A 210 -11.28 20.78 -4.65
CA LYS A 210 -12.72 21.11 -4.53
C LYS A 210 -13.37 21.16 -5.89
#